data_a812b7b5fc66ef1d889b7b1c753d1876
#
_entry.id   a812b7b5fc66ef1d889b7b1c753d1876
#
_cell.length_a   1.000
_cell.length_b   1.000
_cell.length_c   1.000
_cell.angle_alpha   90.00
_cell.angle_beta   90.00
_cell.angle_gamma   90.00
#
_symmetry.space_group_name_H-M   'P 1'
#
loop_
_entity.id
_entity.type
_entity.pdbx_description
1 polymer ?
#
loop_
_entity_poly.entity_id
_entity_poly.type
_entity_poly.pdbx_seq_one_letter_code
_entity_poly.pdbx_strand_id
1 'polypeptide(L)'
;MKNLFSATDRPIKVFMNAEVNYSKWSAQPIFYMAILFTAFLFTACKKYEANKSKDNSTEQVTNNNGKPDAELFSQNSGLDPQTLLELQQVRAATARYQNIEHAFGDSYVDIGLVMPNMGYHFLKGELVSPVFDMKKPPILVYNKKNNGKFELVAVEYAVPIDPQSTNTPPEGFTGNNDEWDFNTLNTGWWTLHAWVWKNNPDGVFKPMNPLVIVK
;
A
#
# COMPACT_ATOMS: atom_id res chain seq x y z
N MET A 1 50.98 -17.88 10.52
CA MET A 1 49.93 -16.91 10.17
C MET A 1 48.63 -17.67 10.18
N LYS A 2 47.77 -17.39 11.16
CA LYS A 2 46.56 -18.18 11.42
C LYS A 2 45.36 -17.47 10.79
N ASN A 3 44.67 -18.15 9.89
CA ASN A 3 43.42 -17.72 9.31
C ASN A 3 42.29 -17.83 10.35
N LEU A 4 41.69 -16.74 10.72
CA LEU A 4 40.40 -16.67 11.44
C LEU A 4 39.36 -16.05 10.52
N PHE A 5 38.56 -16.88 9.88
CA PHE A 5 37.23 -16.52 9.43
C PHE A 5 36.32 -17.69 9.73
N SER A 6 35.57 -17.58 10.82
CA SER A 6 34.41 -18.40 11.10
C SER A 6 33.20 -17.49 11.04
N ALA A 7 32.59 -17.35 9.86
CA ALA A 7 31.27 -16.82 9.70
C ALA A 7 30.28 -17.99 9.75
N THR A 8 29.51 -18.07 10.80
CA THR A 8 28.41 -19.04 10.91
C THR A 8 27.25 -18.56 10.03
N ASP A 9 27.26 -18.96 8.77
CA ASP A 9 26.10 -18.89 7.88
C ASP A 9 25.03 -19.84 8.43
N ARG A 10 24.05 -19.28 9.11
CA ARG A 10 22.79 -19.98 9.36
C ARG A 10 21.85 -19.65 8.20
N PRO A 11 21.44 -20.62 7.38
CA PRO A 11 20.43 -20.38 6.36
C PRO A 11 19.11 -20.00 7.04
N ILE A 12 18.53 -18.89 6.62
CA ILE A 12 17.18 -18.48 6.99
C ILE A 12 16.24 -19.53 6.39
N LYS A 13 15.71 -20.41 7.24
CA LYS A 13 14.64 -21.32 6.82
C LYS A 13 13.36 -20.52 6.70
N VAL A 14 13.07 -20.06 5.49
CA VAL A 14 11.73 -19.60 5.13
C VAL A 14 10.84 -20.83 5.13
N PHE A 15 9.96 -20.95 6.13
CA PHE A 15 8.93 -21.97 6.17
C PHE A 15 7.89 -21.67 5.10
N MET A 16 8.13 -22.14 3.86
CA MET A 16 7.11 -22.22 2.82
C MET A 16 6.53 -23.65 2.82
N ASN A 17 5.65 -23.95 3.74
CA ASN A 17 4.71 -25.07 3.63
C ASN A 17 3.32 -24.58 4.01
N ALA A 18 2.71 -23.80 3.10
CA ALA A 18 1.27 -23.68 3.04
C ALA A 18 0.82 -24.32 1.72
N GLU A 19 0.55 -25.62 1.77
CA GLU A 19 -0.24 -26.26 0.72
C GLU A 19 -1.61 -25.61 0.73
N VAL A 20 -1.88 -24.78 -0.28
CA VAL A 20 -3.20 -24.20 -0.50
C VAL A 20 -4.09 -25.31 -1.04
N ASN A 21 -4.83 -25.92 -0.14
CA ASN A 21 -5.84 -26.92 -0.47
C ASN A 21 -7.01 -26.20 -1.14
N TYR A 22 -7.09 -26.27 -2.47
CA TYR A 22 -8.26 -25.82 -3.24
C TYR A 22 -9.41 -26.80 -2.99
N SER A 23 -10.15 -26.62 -1.88
CA SER A 23 -11.41 -27.30 -1.69
C SER A 23 -12.44 -26.72 -2.64
N LYS A 24 -12.99 -27.62 -3.47
CA LYS A 24 -14.08 -27.39 -4.42
C LYS A 24 -15.24 -26.65 -3.76
N TRP A 25 -15.50 -25.42 -4.21
CA TRP A 25 -16.73 -24.73 -3.89
C TRP A 25 -17.88 -25.36 -4.65
N SER A 26 -18.74 -26.07 -3.93
CA SER A 26 -20.02 -26.56 -4.46
C SER A 26 -20.98 -25.37 -4.59
N ALA A 27 -21.52 -25.20 -5.79
CA ALA A 27 -22.55 -24.20 -6.07
C ALA A 27 -23.80 -24.47 -5.22
N GLN A 28 -24.16 -23.53 -4.36
CA GLN A 28 -25.45 -23.51 -3.68
C GLN A 28 -26.46 -22.71 -4.53
N PRO A 29 -27.72 -23.19 -4.64
CA PRO A 29 -28.73 -22.50 -5.43
C PRO A 29 -29.20 -21.22 -4.73
N ILE A 30 -29.28 -20.15 -5.52
CA ILE A 30 -29.76 -18.82 -5.11
C ILE A 30 -31.30 -18.91 -4.95
N PHE A 31 -31.77 -18.80 -3.71
CA PHE A 31 -33.19 -18.55 -3.43
C PHE A 31 -33.52 -17.08 -3.74
N TYR A 32 -34.35 -16.86 -4.77
CA TYR A 32 -34.95 -15.57 -5.05
C TYR A 32 -35.97 -15.22 -3.97
N MET A 33 -35.64 -14.25 -3.13
CA MET A 33 -36.60 -13.58 -2.25
C MET A 33 -37.03 -12.27 -2.89
N ALA A 34 -38.23 -12.25 -3.44
CA ALA A 34 -38.86 -11.06 -3.98
C ALA A 34 -39.26 -10.15 -2.83
N ILE A 35 -38.61 -9.00 -2.69
CA ILE A 35 -39.05 -7.94 -1.76
C ILE A 35 -39.73 -6.85 -2.58
N LEU A 36 -41.01 -6.67 -2.29
CA LEU A 36 -41.90 -5.61 -2.78
C LEU A 36 -41.35 -4.24 -2.36
N PHE A 37 -40.96 -3.45 -3.36
CA PHE A 37 -40.60 -2.03 -3.18
C PHE A 37 -41.87 -1.19 -3.23
N THR A 38 -42.32 -0.67 -2.08
CA THR A 38 -43.33 0.39 -2.01
C THR A 38 -42.64 1.72 -2.28
N ALA A 39 -43.08 2.36 -3.37
CA ALA A 39 -42.64 3.70 -3.78
C ALA A 39 -43.17 4.75 -2.79
N PHE A 40 -42.28 5.52 -2.17
CA PHE A 40 -42.62 6.79 -1.53
C PHE A 40 -42.10 7.92 -2.41
N LEU A 41 -43.06 8.59 -3.10
CA LEU A 41 -42.84 9.81 -3.83
C LEU A 41 -42.84 10.98 -2.85
N PHE A 42 -41.71 11.61 -2.61
CA PHE A 42 -41.65 12.96 -2.07
C PHE A 42 -41.12 13.91 -3.15
N THR A 43 -42.05 14.62 -3.76
CA THR A 43 -41.80 15.83 -4.56
C THR A 43 -41.46 16.99 -3.62
N ALA A 44 -40.26 17.53 -3.74
CA ALA A 44 -39.93 18.86 -3.26
C ALA A 44 -39.03 19.55 -4.29
N CYS A 45 -39.65 20.22 -5.26
CA CYS A 45 -39.00 21.24 -6.08
C CYS A 45 -38.64 22.44 -5.21
N LYS A 46 -37.34 22.72 -5.03
CA LYS A 46 -36.86 24.07 -4.70
C LYS A 46 -36.07 24.61 -5.87
N LYS A 47 -36.72 25.59 -6.51
CA LYS A 47 -36.19 26.45 -7.56
C LYS A 47 -35.00 27.23 -6.98
N TYR A 48 -33.79 27.06 -7.50
CA TYR A 48 -32.63 27.89 -7.18
C TYR A 48 -32.33 28.77 -8.39
N GLU A 49 -32.44 30.06 -8.20
CA GLU A 49 -32.18 31.06 -9.25
C GLU A 49 -30.66 31.15 -9.48
N ALA A 50 -30.30 31.19 -10.76
CA ALA A 50 -28.96 31.43 -11.22
C ALA A 50 -28.54 32.86 -10.97
N ASN A 51 -27.58 33.09 -10.08
CA ASN A 51 -26.87 34.35 -10.01
C ASN A 51 -25.46 34.15 -10.59
N LYS A 52 -25.24 34.79 -11.73
CA LYS A 52 -24.01 34.77 -12.50
C LYS A 52 -23.07 35.81 -11.89
N SER A 53 -22.09 35.34 -11.10
CA SER A 53 -20.92 36.16 -10.73
C SER A 53 -19.68 35.44 -11.13
N LYS A 54 -18.92 36.10 -12.00
CA LYS A 54 -17.57 35.73 -12.37
C LYS A 54 -16.66 36.07 -11.21
N ASP A 55 -16.05 35.09 -10.60
CA ASP A 55 -14.79 35.27 -9.89
C ASP A 55 -13.93 34.00 -9.99
N ASN A 56 -12.77 34.20 -10.60
CA ASN A 56 -11.67 33.27 -10.57
C ASN A 56 -11.12 33.24 -9.14
N SER A 57 -11.51 32.27 -8.36
CA SER A 57 -10.78 31.86 -7.16
C SER A 57 -10.74 30.36 -7.12
N THR A 58 -9.55 29.85 -7.31
CA THR A 58 -9.16 28.49 -6.99
C THR A 58 -9.61 28.21 -5.56
N GLU A 59 -10.74 27.50 -5.38
CA GLU A 59 -11.12 27.03 -4.05
C GLU A 59 -10.06 26.00 -3.58
N GLN A 60 -9.16 26.51 -2.77
CA GLN A 60 -8.36 25.65 -1.91
C GLN A 60 -9.33 24.97 -0.93
N VAL A 61 -9.56 23.68 -1.12
CA VAL A 61 -10.19 22.84 -0.11
C VAL A 61 -9.23 22.74 1.07
N THR A 62 -9.35 23.68 1.99
CA THR A 62 -8.62 23.65 3.27
C THR A 62 -9.31 22.67 4.20
N ASN A 63 -8.94 21.40 4.11
CA ASN A 63 -9.15 20.46 5.19
C ASN A 63 -8.11 20.73 6.28
N ASN A 64 -8.55 21.12 7.47
CA ASN A 64 -7.74 21.50 8.63
C ASN A 64 -6.92 20.35 9.29
N ASN A 65 -6.70 19.23 8.59
CA ASN A 65 -5.68 18.22 8.88
C ASN A 65 -4.51 18.27 7.87
N GLY A 66 -4.31 19.39 7.19
CA GLY A 66 -3.60 19.54 5.94
C GLY A 66 -2.07 19.48 5.95
N LYS A 67 -1.41 19.14 7.07
CA LYS A 67 0.06 19.14 7.09
C LYS A 67 0.69 17.92 6.39
N PRO A 68 0.22 16.69 6.57
CA PRO A 68 0.82 15.50 5.93
C PRO A 68 0.62 15.44 4.42
N ASP A 69 -0.55 15.89 3.93
CA ASP A 69 -0.85 15.81 2.49
C ASP A 69 -0.12 16.90 1.70
N ALA A 70 -0.04 18.11 2.24
CA ALA A 70 0.75 19.19 1.66
C ALA A 70 2.24 18.81 1.56
N GLU A 71 2.77 18.09 2.55
CA GLU A 71 4.14 17.59 2.54
C GLU A 71 4.34 16.53 1.44
N LEU A 72 3.43 15.55 1.30
CA LEU A 72 3.50 14.57 0.23
C LEU A 72 3.52 15.24 -1.15
N PHE A 73 2.66 16.25 -1.38
CA PHE A 73 2.63 16.99 -2.65
C PHE A 73 3.89 17.77 -2.92
N SER A 74 4.39 18.51 -1.92
CA SER A 74 5.57 19.37 -2.10
C SER A 74 6.82 18.56 -2.42
N GLN A 75 6.95 17.38 -1.86
CA GLN A 75 8.10 16.49 -2.03
C GLN A 75 8.06 15.70 -3.34
N ASN A 76 6.87 15.51 -3.90
CA ASN A 76 6.64 14.73 -5.12
C ASN A 76 6.13 15.60 -6.28
N SER A 77 6.43 16.90 -6.27
CA SER A 77 5.95 17.86 -7.28
C SER A 77 6.40 17.57 -8.72
N GLY A 78 7.37 16.67 -8.91
CA GLY A 78 7.82 16.21 -10.22
C GLY A 78 7.04 15.01 -10.79
N LEU A 79 6.10 14.44 -10.01
CA LEU A 79 5.26 13.33 -10.47
C LEU A 79 4.08 13.84 -11.30
N ASP A 80 3.51 12.94 -12.10
CA ASP A 80 2.25 13.19 -12.76
C ASP A 80 1.14 13.52 -11.75
N PRO A 81 0.27 14.52 -12.00
CA PRO A 81 -0.83 14.87 -11.11
C PRO A 81 -1.75 13.69 -10.76
N GLN A 82 -1.94 12.74 -11.70
CA GLN A 82 -2.73 11.55 -11.45
C GLN A 82 -2.03 10.62 -10.46
N THR A 83 -0.71 10.43 -10.59
CA THR A 83 0.10 9.66 -9.62
C THR A 83 -0.02 10.26 -8.21
N LEU A 84 0.00 11.58 -8.09
CA LEU A 84 -0.18 12.26 -6.79
C LEU A 84 -1.55 11.99 -6.18
N LEU A 85 -2.62 11.99 -6.98
CA LEU A 85 -3.96 11.63 -6.53
C LEU A 85 -4.03 10.16 -6.08
N GLU A 86 -3.37 9.26 -6.80
CA GLU A 86 -3.29 7.84 -6.45
C GLU A 86 -2.56 7.62 -5.12
N LEU A 87 -1.43 8.29 -4.90
CA LEU A 87 -0.71 8.25 -3.62
C LEU A 87 -1.56 8.77 -2.46
N GLN A 88 -2.38 9.81 -2.67
CA GLN A 88 -3.36 10.24 -1.67
C GLN A 88 -4.42 9.18 -1.38
N GLN A 89 -4.90 8.47 -2.41
CA GLN A 89 -5.86 7.38 -2.22
C GLN A 89 -5.24 6.23 -1.41
N VAL A 90 -3.95 5.92 -1.65
CA VAL A 90 -3.19 4.96 -0.83
C VAL A 90 -3.14 5.41 0.63
N ARG A 91 -2.80 6.69 0.89
CA ARG A 91 -2.82 7.25 2.26
C ARG A 91 -4.19 7.10 2.90
N ALA A 92 -5.25 7.48 2.18
CA ALA A 92 -6.62 7.38 2.70
C ALA A 92 -7.01 5.93 3.03
N ALA A 93 -6.68 4.98 2.15
CA ALA A 93 -6.97 3.56 2.33
C ALA A 93 -6.20 2.93 3.51
N THR A 94 -5.00 3.45 3.80
CA THR A 94 -4.10 2.88 4.82
C THR A 94 -4.03 3.70 6.11
N ALA A 95 -4.76 4.82 6.21
CA ALA A 95 -4.72 5.74 7.35
C ALA A 95 -5.02 5.05 8.70
N ARG A 96 -5.92 4.07 8.72
CA ARG A 96 -6.24 3.31 9.93
C ARG A 96 -5.04 2.53 10.48
N TYR A 97 -4.14 2.12 9.62
CA TYR A 97 -2.96 1.32 9.97
C TYR A 97 -1.82 2.14 10.59
N GLN A 98 -1.98 3.44 10.76
CA GLN A 98 -1.10 4.23 11.63
C GLN A 98 -1.17 3.71 13.08
N ASN A 99 -2.28 3.12 13.48
CA ASN A 99 -2.35 2.26 14.66
C ASN A 99 -2.16 0.81 14.21
N ILE A 100 -1.03 0.21 14.57
CA ILE A 100 -0.65 -1.16 14.19
C ILE A 100 -1.67 -2.22 14.65
N GLU A 101 -2.42 -1.98 15.73
CA GLU A 101 -3.47 -2.89 16.20
C GLU A 101 -4.57 -3.12 15.15
N HIS A 102 -4.84 -2.11 14.30
CA HIS A 102 -5.75 -2.29 13.17
C HIS A 102 -5.16 -3.19 12.09
N ALA A 103 -3.84 -3.14 11.87
CA ALA A 103 -3.18 -4.04 10.94
C ALA A 103 -3.28 -5.50 11.43
N PHE A 104 -3.02 -5.75 12.72
CA PHE A 104 -3.21 -7.07 13.32
C PHE A 104 -4.66 -7.54 13.25
N GLY A 105 -5.62 -6.65 13.55
CA GLY A 105 -7.05 -6.94 13.44
C GLY A 105 -7.50 -7.31 12.03
N ASP A 106 -6.82 -6.76 11.02
CA ASP A 106 -7.07 -7.05 9.59
C ASP A 106 -6.16 -8.17 9.04
N SER A 107 -5.53 -8.95 9.91
CA SER A 107 -4.72 -10.14 9.56
C SER A 107 -3.38 -9.84 8.85
N TYR A 108 -2.83 -8.64 9.01
CA TYR A 108 -1.42 -8.43 8.71
C TYR A 108 -0.55 -9.07 9.79
N VAL A 109 0.44 -9.86 9.39
CA VAL A 109 1.34 -10.58 10.30
C VAL A 109 2.77 -10.12 10.13
N ASP A 110 3.52 -10.03 11.22
CA ASP A 110 4.96 -9.80 11.18
C ASP A 110 5.65 -11.00 10.54
N ILE A 111 6.32 -10.77 9.42
CA ILE A 111 7.07 -11.82 8.71
C ILE A 111 8.53 -11.93 9.15
N GLY A 112 8.92 -11.18 10.18
CA GLY A 112 10.29 -11.16 10.69
C GLY A 112 11.31 -10.51 9.74
N LEU A 113 10.85 -9.89 8.67
CA LEU A 113 11.71 -9.16 7.74
C LEU A 113 11.93 -7.74 8.27
N VAL A 114 13.16 -7.50 8.73
CA VAL A 114 13.61 -6.19 9.22
C VAL A 114 14.88 -5.80 8.48
N MET A 115 14.81 -4.71 7.72
CA MET A 115 15.94 -4.28 6.90
C MET A 115 16.30 -2.81 7.18
N PRO A 116 17.60 -2.48 7.26
CA PRO A 116 18.06 -1.11 7.31
C PRO A 116 17.50 -0.31 6.12
N ASN A 117 17.05 0.92 6.38
CA ASN A 117 16.47 1.82 5.39
C ASN A 117 15.14 1.34 4.75
N MET A 118 14.60 0.22 5.20
CA MET A 118 13.28 -0.27 4.78
C MET A 118 12.32 -0.34 5.96
N GLY A 119 12.70 -0.97 7.07
CA GLY A 119 11.86 -1.09 8.27
C GLY A 119 11.38 -2.51 8.53
N TYR A 120 10.25 -2.61 9.22
CA TYR A 120 9.59 -3.85 9.64
C TYR A 120 8.42 -4.13 8.70
N HIS A 121 8.34 -5.36 8.16
CA HIS A 121 7.35 -5.73 7.15
C HIS A 121 6.26 -6.62 7.75
N PHE A 122 5.01 -6.21 7.54
CA PHE A 122 3.82 -6.95 7.97
C PHE A 122 3.01 -7.33 6.74
N LEU A 123 2.87 -8.62 6.50
CA LEU A 123 2.25 -9.20 5.30
C LEU A 123 0.82 -9.64 5.55
N LYS A 124 -0.07 -9.33 4.64
CA LYS A 124 -1.39 -9.95 4.47
C LYS A 124 -1.38 -10.77 3.18
N GLY A 125 -1.03 -12.04 3.28
CA GLY A 125 -0.74 -12.91 2.13
C GLY A 125 -1.90 -13.06 1.16
N GLU A 126 -3.16 -12.97 1.63
CA GLU A 126 -4.36 -13.05 0.77
C GLU A 126 -4.49 -11.88 -0.21
N LEU A 127 -3.76 -10.78 0.00
CA LEU A 127 -3.73 -9.61 -0.90
C LEU A 127 -2.63 -9.71 -1.96
N VAL A 128 -1.71 -10.67 -1.85
CA VAL A 128 -0.74 -10.94 -2.91
C VAL A 128 -1.50 -11.49 -4.12
N SER A 129 -1.49 -10.75 -5.22
CA SER A 129 -2.33 -10.99 -6.38
C SER A 129 -1.59 -10.63 -7.67
N PRO A 130 -1.87 -11.31 -8.79
CA PRO A 130 -1.33 -10.91 -10.10
C PRO A 130 -1.89 -9.56 -10.60
N VAL A 131 -2.92 -9.05 -9.94
CA VAL A 131 -3.51 -7.74 -10.25
C VAL A 131 -3.12 -6.74 -9.19
N PHE A 132 -2.47 -5.65 -9.60
CA PHE A 132 -2.15 -4.52 -8.73
C PHE A 132 -3.42 -3.81 -8.26
N ASP A 133 -3.56 -3.63 -6.95
CA ASP A 133 -4.62 -2.80 -6.34
C ASP A 133 -3.98 -1.82 -5.35
N MET A 134 -3.83 -0.57 -5.76
CA MET A 134 -3.16 0.46 -4.94
C MET A 134 -3.82 0.68 -3.57
N LYS A 135 -5.12 0.36 -3.42
CA LYS A 135 -5.87 0.56 -2.16
C LYS A 135 -5.76 -0.63 -1.22
N LYS A 136 -5.19 -1.75 -1.68
CA LYS A 136 -5.04 -2.99 -0.91
C LYS A 136 -3.59 -3.48 -0.92
N PRO A 137 -2.65 -2.70 -0.36
CA PRO A 137 -1.26 -3.13 -0.31
C PRO A 137 -1.14 -4.42 0.51
N PRO A 138 -0.51 -5.47 -0.03
CA PRO A 138 -0.28 -6.72 0.70
C PRO A 138 0.69 -6.56 1.86
N ILE A 139 1.56 -5.55 1.83
CA ILE A 139 2.57 -5.33 2.87
C ILE A 139 2.46 -3.91 3.42
N LEU A 140 2.49 -3.82 4.74
CA LEU A 140 2.63 -2.56 5.48
C LEU A 140 4.03 -2.49 6.06
N VAL A 141 4.70 -1.34 5.88
CA VAL A 141 6.06 -1.12 6.34
C VAL A 141 6.07 -0.13 7.50
N TYR A 142 6.65 -0.56 8.61
CA TYR A 142 6.74 0.22 9.83
C TYR A 142 8.17 0.53 10.22
N ASN A 143 8.36 1.69 10.84
CA ASN A 143 9.56 2.00 11.60
C ASN A 143 9.27 1.87 13.10
N LYS A 144 10.26 1.48 13.91
CA LYS A 144 10.10 1.38 15.35
C LYS A 144 10.75 2.59 16.01
N LYS A 145 9.94 3.38 16.71
CA LYS A 145 10.39 4.56 17.45
C LYS A 145 11.19 4.16 18.71
N ASN A 146 11.92 5.11 19.27
CA ASN A 146 12.70 4.89 20.49
C ASN A 146 11.86 4.41 21.70
N ASN A 147 10.59 4.75 21.73
CA ASN A 147 9.64 4.32 22.77
C ASN A 147 9.03 2.94 22.50
N GLY A 148 9.52 2.21 21.49
CA GLY A 148 9.05 0.89 21.10
C GLY A 148 7.79 0.88 20.24
N LYS A 149 7.13 2.02 20.02
CA LYS A 149 5.92 2.09 19.20
C LYS A 149 6.26 2.03 17.70
N PHE A 150 5.42 1.35 16.95
CA PHE A 150 5.48 1.31 15.49
C PHE A 150 4.88 2.58 14.88
N GLU A 151 5.46 3.02 13.77
CA GLU A 151 5.02 4.13 12.94
C GLU A 151 4.94 3.63 11.51
N LEU A 152 3.75 3.68 10.91
CA LEU A 152 3.59 3.36 9.50
C LEU A 152 4.39 4.35 8.66
N VAL A 153 5.27 3.86 7.79
CA VAL A 153 6.17 4.70 6.97
C VAL A 153 5.93 4.53 5.48
N ALA A 154 5.59 3.32 5.05
CA ALA A 154 5.31 3.00 3.67
C ALA A 154 4.31 1.87 3.55
N VAL A 155 3.89 1.63 2.33
CA VAL A 155 3.28 0.37 1.89
C VAL A 155 4.18 -0.28 0.84
N GLU A 156 4.07 -1.59 0.70
CA GLU A 156 4.77 -2.33 -0.34
C GLU A 156 3.78 -3.27 -1.04
N TYR A 157 3.82 -3.24 -2.35
CA TYR A 157 3.03 -4.14 -3.19
C TYR A 157 3.87 -5.35 -3.54
N ALA A 158 3.20 -6.50 -3.66
CA ALA A 158 3.81 -7.75 -4.06
C ALA A 158 2.93 -8.41 -5.12
N VAL A 159 3.48 -8.59 -6.32
CA VAL A 159 2.79 -9.20 -7.45
C VAL A 159 3.58 -10.43 -7.87
N PRO A 160 2.96 -11.62 -7.94
CA PRO A 160 3.66 -12.84 -8.37
C PRO A 160 4.27 -12.66 -9.76
N ILE A 161 5.49 -13.15 -9.92
CA ILE A 161 6.16 -13.15 -11.22
C ILE A 161 5.45 -14.15 -12.12
N ASP A 162 4.99 -13.68 -13.29
CA ASP A 162 4.47 -14.57 -14.34
C ASP A 162 5.64 -15.36 -14.96
N PRO A 163 5.65 -16.69 -14.88
CA PRO A 163 6.71 -17.50 -15.49
C PRO A 163 6.83 -17.34 -17.00
N GLN A 164 5.77 -16.85 -17.67
CA GLN A 164 5.76 -16.59 -19.11
C GLN A 164 6.21 -15.16 -19.47
N SER A 165 6.26 -14.25 -18.48
CA SER A 165 6.59 -12.83 -18.66
C SER A 165 7.52 -12.33 -17.55
N THR A 166 8.62 -13.01 -17.32
CA THR A 166 9.52 -12.75 -16.18
C THR A 166 10.26 -11.41 -16.24
N ASN A 167 10.36 -10.79 -17.43
CA ASN A 167 11.15 -9.56 -17.63
C ASN A 167 10.30 -8.28 -17.70
N THR A 168 8.97 -8.40 -17.56
CA THR A 168 8.07 -7.27 -17.64
C THR A 168 7.47 -7.02 -16.28
N PRO A 169 7.73 -5.86 -15.65
CA PRO A 169 7.07 -5.53 -14.39
C PRO A 169 5.56 -5.40 -14.59
N PRO A 170 4.76 -5.63 -13.55
CA PRO A 170 3.32 -5.43 -13.61
C PRO A 170 2.95 -3.96 -13.82
N GLU A 171 1.72 -3.69 -14.23
CA GLU A 171 1.16 -2.34 -14.13
C GLU A 171 1.17 -1.88 -12.67
N GLY A 172 1.41 -0.59 -12.46
CA GLY A 172 1.47 0.02 -11.14
C GLY A 172 0.71 1.34 -11.10
N PHE A 173 1.33 2.37 -10.55
CA PHE A 173 0.78 3.72 -10.55
C PHE A 173 0.84 4.36 -11.93
N THR A 174 0.00 5.36 -12.15
CA THR A 174 0.04 6.15 -13.40
C THR A 174 1.41 6.78 -13.60
N GLY A 175 1.87 6.79 -14.85
CA GLY A 175 3.19 7.34 -15.21
C GLY A 175 4.28 6.27 -15.29
N ASN A 176 5.54 6.71 -15.24
CA ASN A 176 6.71 5.84 -15.43
C ASN A 176 7.70 5.95 -14.26
N ASN A 177 7.20 6.29 -13.07
CA ASN A 177 8.06 6.52 -11.91
C ASN A 177 8.15 5.30 -10.98
N ASP A 178 7.39 4.24 -11.24
CA ASP A 178 7.43 3.01 -10.46
C ASP A 178 8.79 2.33 -10.56
N GLU A 179 9.33 1.95 -9.42
CA GLU A 179 10.57 1.18 -9.35
C GLU A 179 10.28 -0.20 -8.78
N TRP A 180 9.87 -1.10 -9.69
CA TRP A 180 9.61 -2.49 -9.35
C TRP A 180 10.90 -3.28 -9.17
N ASP A 181 11.07 -3.90 -8.02
CA ASP A 181 12.17 -4.83 -7.74
C ASP A 181 11.77 -6.24 -8.16
N PHE A 182 12.63 -6.87 -8.98
CA PHE A 182 12.42 -8.22 -9.46
C PHE A 182 12.89 -9.26 -8.46
N ASN A 183 12.01 -10.20 -8.12
CA ASN A 183 12.33 -11.38 -7.29
C ASN A 183 13.05 -11.05 -5.99
N THR A 184 12.65 -9.97 -5.33
CA THR A 184 13.25 -9.50 -4.08
C THR A 184 13.31 -10.64 -3.07
N LEU A 185 14.49 -10.88 -2.51
CA LEU A 185 14.77 -11.95 -1.56
C LEU A 185 14.34 -13.36 -2.03
N ASN A 186 14.30 -13.60 -3.33
CA ASN A 186 13.85 -14.86 -3.94
C ASN A 186 12.42 -15.26 -3.56
N THR A 187 11.54 -14.29 -3.37
CA THR A 187 10.12 -14.52 -3.03
C THR A 187 9.28 -15.01 -4.20
N GLY A 188 9.75 -14.85 -5.43
CA GLY A 188 8.96 -15.08 -6.64
C GLY A 188 8.00 -13.93 -6.95
N TRP A 189 8.24 -12.74 -6.39
CA TRP A 189 7.40 -11.56 -6.59
C TRP A 189 8.17 -10.40 -7.21
N TRP A 190 7.44 -9.57 -7.95
CA TRP A 190 7.78 -8.18 -8.15
C TRP A 190 7.33 -7.41 -6.91
N THR A 191 8.17 -6.52 -6.37
CA THR A 191 7.79 -5.65 -5.25
C THR A 191 7.97 -4.19 -5.59
N LEU A 192 7.09 -3.34 -5.04
CA LEU A 192 7.10 -1.89 -5.23
C LEU A 192 6.80 -1.19 -3.92
N HIS A 193 7.74 -0.40 -3.43
CA HIS A 193 7.52 0.47 -2.27
C HIS A 193 6.78 1.76 -2.67
N ALA A 194 5.92 2.25 -1.77
CA ALA A 194 5.35 3.58 -1.86
C ALA A 194 5.44 4.28 -0.48
N TRP A 195 6.35 5.25 -0.37
CA TRP A 195 6.66 5.98 0.87
C TRP A 195 5.63 7.08 1.13
N VAL A 196 4.38 6.71 1.31
CA VAL A 196 3.26 7.65 1.47
C VAL A 196 3.11 8.23 2.87
N TRP A 197 3.79 7.66 3.88
CA TRP A 197 3.67 8.09 5.28
C TRP A 197 4.93 8.74 5.83
N LYS A 198 6.08 8.47 5.23
CA LYS A 198 7.35 9.08 5.58
C LYS A 198 8.02 9.58 4.30
N ASN A 199 8.47 10.83 4.34
CA ASN A 199 9.22 11.36 3.22
C ASN A 199 10.41 10.45 2.88
N ASN A 200 10.63 10.23 1.60
CA ASN A 200 11.84 9.63 1.08
C ASN A 200 12.57 10.65 0.20
N PRO A 201 13.72 11.18 0.62
CA PRO A 201 14.45 12.18 -0.17
C PRO A 201 14.93 11.64 -1.52
N ASP A 202 15.07 10.32 -1.66
CA ASP A 202 15.52 9.68 -2.88
C ASP A 202 14.37 9.42 -3.87
N GLY A 203 13.10 9.52 -3.42
CA GLY A 203 11.90 9.35 -4.24
C GLY A 203 10.86 8.43 -3.60
N VAL A 204 9.59 8.68 -3.92
CA VAL A 204 8.46 7.99 -3.29
C VAL A 204 8.41 6.49 -3.60
N PHE A 205 8.95 6.07 -4.74
CA PHE A 205 8.95 4.66 -5.18
C PHE A 205 10.30 3.96 -5.01
N LYS A 206 11.28 4.64 -4.42
CA LYS A 206 12.58 4.00 -4.15
C LYS A 206 12.43 2.85 -3.15
N PRO A 207 13.15 1.74 -3.34
CA PRO A 207 13.06 0.59 -2.44
C PRO A 207 13.55 0.90 -1.01
N MET A 208 14.50 1.83 -0.88
CA MET A 208 15.09 2.21 0.40
C MET A 208 14.79 3.67 0.72
N ASN A 209 14.68 4.00 2.02
CA ASN A 209 14.51 5.33 2.54
C ASN A 209 15.57 5.61 3.62
N PRO A 210 16.55 6.49 3.39
CA PRO A 210 17.63 6.75 4.33
C PRO A 210 17.16 7.34 5.67
N LEU A 211 15.90 7.81 5.76
CA LEU A 211 15.32 8.33 7.00
C LEU A 211 14.66 7.23 7.87
N VAL A 212 14.67 5.97 7.41
CA VAL A 212 14.18 4.82 8.18
C VAL A 212 15.34 4.10 8.82
N ILE A 213 15.45 4.24 10.14
CA ILE A 213 16.53 3.65 10.94
C ILE A 213 15.94 2.54 11.79
N VAL A 214 16.28 1.30 11.48
CA VAL A 214 15.96 0.14 12.32
C VAL A 214 17.01 0.00 13.42
N LYS A 215 16.56 -0.32 14.62
CA LYS A 215 17.42 -0.50 15.81
C LYS A 215 17.33 -1.92 16.32
#